data_991fab156d21128a93413e13051e6186
#
_entry.id   991fab156d21128a93413e13051e6186
#
_cell.length_a   1.000
_cell.length_b   1.000
_cell.length_c   1.000
_cell.angle_alpha   90.00
_cell.angle_beta   90.00
_cell.angle_gamma   90.00
#
_symmetry.space_group_name_H-M   'P 1'
#
loop_
_entity.id
_entity.type
_entity.pdbx_description
1 polymer ?
#
loop_
_entity_poly.entity_id
_entity_poly.type
_entity_poly.pdbx_seq_one_letter_code
_entity_poly.pdbx_strand_id
1 'polypeptide(L)'
;QDNDAMRELFTEAMMSQISDESLIEKVIPKYPPFGKRMLQDNGAWLRALHLPKVNLLSEGVTDMSSKGIISSDQEIELDTIIFATGFKAQEFFCPMKIDGGYGDFNKIYEDSPKSYLGITFSTMPNFFAMYGPGTNLAHAGSIIFNSECQINYICSAIEYLANNNLKKFKVKRDVEQQYQDRFETRHQQMVWEHEKVSSWYQNSSGKVVTTSPWKLLEYWNWTKKFNSDDYEF
;
A
#
# COMPACT_ATOMS: atom_id res chain seq x y z
N GLN A 1 0.15 23.46 -4.06
CA GLN A 1 -1.04 24.33 -4.13
C GLN A 1 -2.31 23.54 -3.76
N ASP A 2 -2.73 22.54 -4.52
CA ASP A 2 -4.00 21.83 -4.27
C ASP A 2 -3.99 21.07 -2.95
N ASN A 3 -2.86 20.44 -2.60
CA ASN A 3 -2.74 19.73 -1.33
C ASN A 3 -2.70 20.67 -0.12
N ASP A 4 -2.17 21.88 -0.28
CA ASP A 4 -2.15 22.89 0.79
C ASP A 4 -3.56 23.41 1.10
N ALA A 5 -4.35 23.70 0.08
CA ALA A 5 -5.75 24.09 0.25
C ALA A 5 -6.58 23.00 0.94
N MET A 6 -6.35 21.73 0.56
CA MET A 6 -7.00 20.60 1.22
C MET A 6 -6.56 20.44 2.67
N ARG A 7 -5.28 20.74 2.97
CA ARG A 7 -4.77 20.72 4.33
C ARG A 7 -5.44 21.76 5.20
N GLU A 8 -5.58 22.98 4.72
CA GLU A 8 -6.29 24.06 5.42
C GLU A 8 -7.73 23.64 5.73
N LEU A 9 -8.47 23.19 4.71
CA LEU A 9 -9.84 22.73 4.86
C LEU A 9 -9.98 21.61 5.90
N PHE A 10 -9.13 20.59 5.85
CA PHE A 10 -9.20 19.47 6.80
C PHE A 10 -8.78 19.90 8.21
N THR A 11 -7.80 20.79 8.33
CA THR A 11 -7.38 21.32 9.62
C THR A 11 -8.52 22.11 10.27
N GLU A 12 -9.16 23.00 9.54
CA GLU A 12 -10.32 23.76 10.02
C GLU A 12 -11.47 22.84 10.44
N ALA A 13 -11.79 21.85 9.61
CA ALA A 13 -12.83 20.85 9.90
C ALA A 13 -12.53 20.02 11.15
N MET A 14 -11.27 19.67 11.40
CA MET A 14 -10.85 18.98 12.62
C MET A 14 -10.91 19.92 13.83
N MET A 15 -10.36 21.12 13.71
CA MET A 15 -10.36 22.12 14.80
C MET A 15 -11.78 22.48 15.24
N SER A 16 -12.74 22.57 14.33
CA SER A 16 -14.14 22.83 14.67
C SER A 16 -14.79 21.74 15.54
N GLN A 17 -14.19 20.54 15.61
CA GLN A 17 -14.66 19.40 16.39
C GLN A 17 -13.90 19.23 17.72
N ILE A 18 -12.85 20.03 17.96
CA ILE A 18 -11.99 19.92 19.15
C ILE A 18 -12.31 21.07 20.10
N SER A 19 -12.82 20.73 21.28
CA SER A 19 -13.10 21.71 22.35
C SER A 19 -11.94 21.87 23.34
N ASP A 20 -11.03 20.89 23.40
CA ASP A 20 -9.84 20.89 24.24
C ASP A 20 -8.61 21.24 23.41
N GLU A 21 -8.11 22.47 23.56
CA GLU A 21 -6.95 22.97 22.81
C GLU A 21 -5.68 22.11 23.00
N SER A 22 -5.55 21.41 24.15
CA SER A 22 -4.41 20.54 24.42
C SER A 22 -4.34 19.32 23.50
N LEU A 23 -5.45 18.95 22.85
CA LEU A 23 -5.52 17.88 21.87
C LEU A 23 -5.05 18.31 20.48
N ILE A 24 -5.11 19.60 20.14
CA ILE A 24 -4.84 20.08 18.78
C ILE A 24 -3.48 19.61 18.28
N GLU A 25 -2.42 19.82 19.05
CA GLU A 25 -1.07 19.41 18.64
C GLU A 25 -0.88 17.90 18.52
N LYS A 26 -1.68 17.12 19.26
CA LYS A 26 -1.62 15.66 19.27
C LYS A 26 -2.39 15.01 18.12
N VAL A 27 -3.47 15.66 17.66
CA VAL A 27 -4.40 15.04 16.70
C VAL A 27 -4.35 15.63 15.30
N ILE A 28 -3.88 16.88 15.12
CA ILE A 28 -3.74 17.48 13.79
C ILE A 28 -2.52 16.86 13.08
N PRO A 29 -2.70 16.17 11.93
CA PRO A 29 -1.62 15.53 11.24
C PRO A 29 -0.58 16.51 10.72
N LYS A 30 0.71 16.19 10.89
CA LYS A 30 1.84 17.00 10.35
C LYS A 30 2.26 16.57 8.94
N TYR A 31 1.72 15.48 8.42
CA TYR A 31 1.93 14.99 7.05
C TYR A 31 0.86 15.54 6.09
N PRO A 32 1.11 15.56 4.77
CA PRO A 32 0.15 16.07 3.80
C PRO A 32 -1.11 15.22 3.73
N PRO A 33 -2.28 15.81 3.46
CA PRO A 33 -3.52 15.09 3.17
C PRO A 33 -3.30 13.99 2.12
N PHE A 34 -4.02 12.88 2.28
CA PHE A 34 -3.91 11.68 1.43
C PHE A 34 -2.58 10.93 1.52
N GLY A 35 -1.59 11.39 2.26
CA GLY A 35 -0.33 10.67 2.49
C GLY A 35 -0.50 9.35 3.23
N LYS A 36 -1.56 9.23 4.03
CA LYS A 36 -1.99 8.00 4.71
C LYS A 36 -3.45 7.71 4.43
N ARG A 37 -3.92 6.51 4.78
CA ARG A 37 -5.35 6.18 4.71
C ARG A 37 -6.16 7.13 5.58
N MET A 38 -7.13 7.78 4.99
CA MET A 38 -8.01 8.68 5.72
C MET A 38 -9.03 7.91 6.55
N LEU A 39 -9.28 8.37 7.75
CA LEU A 39 -10.31 7.85 8.62
C LEU A 39 -11.69 8.30 8.10
N GLN A 40 -12.58 7.35 7.86
CA GLN A 40 -13.94 7.58 7.35
C GLN A 40 -14.96 7.18 8.43
N ASP A 41 -14.95 7.91 9.54
CA ASP A 41 -15.70 7.59 10.76
C ASP A 41 -16.71 8.67 11.13
N ASN A 42 -16.92 9.64 10.27
CA ASN A 42 -17.81 10.77 10.51
C ASN A 42 -17.49 11.53 11.81
N GLY A 43 -16.20 11.67 12.15
CA GLY A 43 -15.69 12.34 13.34
C GLY A 43 -15.86 11.55 14.65
N ALA A 44 -16.17 10.26 14.59
CA ALA A 44 -16.38 9.45 15.80
C ALA A 44 -15.09 9.35 16.65
N TRP A 45 -13.93 9.26 16.01
CA TRP A 45 -12.64 9.22 16.71
C TRP A 45 -12.38 10.52 17.50
N LEU A 46 -12.54 11.68 16.89
CA LEU A 46 -12.37 12.97 17.59
C LEU A 46 -13.37 13.13 18.75
N ARG A 47 -14.65 12.72 18.53
CA ARG A 47 -15.62 12.75 19.62
C ARG A 47 -15.27 11.83 20.77
N ALA A 48 -14.70 10.64 20.48
CA ALA A 48 -14.27 9.70 21.50
C ALA A 48 -13.17 10.28 22.40
N LEU A 49 -12.26 11.08 21.86
CA LEU A 49 -11.18 11.72 22.64
C LEU A 49 -11.69 12.74 23.69
N HIS A 50 -12.91 13.21 23.56
CA HIS A 50 -13.53 14.11 24.56
C HIS A 50 -14.27 13.37 25.68
N LEU A 51 -14.33 12.04 25.61
CA LEU A 51 -14.99 11.26 26.67
C LEU A 51 -14.09 11.17 27.90
N PRO A 52 -14.63 11.35 29.12
CA PRO A 52 -13.84 11.35 30.36
C PRO A 52 -13.06 10.05 30.63
N LYS A 53 -13.45 8.96 29.96
CA LYS A 53 -12.84 7.62 30.10
C LYS A 53 -11.76 7.34 29.06
N VAL A 54 -11.51 8.28 28.14
CA VAL A 54 -10.54 8.10 27.05
C VAL A 54 -9.31 8.95 27.32
N ASN A 55 -8.15 8.31 27.36
CA ASN A 55 -6.86 8.98 27.49
C ASN A 55 -6.06 8.74 26.21
N LEU A 56 -5.64 9.84 25.56
CA LEU A 56 -4.74 9.77 24.41
C LEU A 56 -3.28 9.82 24.89
N LEU A 57 -2.57 8.72 24.70
CA LEU A 57 -1.12 8.66 24.89
C LEU A 57 -0.44 9.05 23.58
N SER A 58 0.34 10.13 23.58
CA SER A 58 1.12 10.58 22.42
C SER A 58 2.49 9.90 22.37
N GLU A 59 2.96 9.40 23.50
CA GLU A 59 4.21 8.66 23.60
C GLU A 59 3.99 7.18 23.26
N GLY A 60 5.00 6.57 22.67
CA GLY A 60 4.94 5.15 22.32
C GLY A 60 4.94 4.24 23.53
N VAL A 61 4.39 3.05 23.36
CA VAL A 61 4.57 1.96 24.34
C VAL A 61 6.01 1.46 24.23
N THR A 62 6.74 1.50 25.34
CA THR A 62 8.17 1.11 25.39
C THR A 62 8.35 -0.33 25.88
N ASP A 63 7.45 -0.83 26.71
CA ASP A 63 7.50 -2.19 27.23
C ASP A 63 6.11 -2.66 27.70
N MET A 64 6.02 -3.94 28.08
CA MET A 64 4.84 -4.58 28.65
C MET A 64 5.19 -5.19 30.02
N SER A 65 4.27 -5.07 30.96
CA SER A 65 4.37 -5.73 32.27
C SER A 65 3.31 -6.81 32.41
N SER A 66 3.33 -7.53 33.53
CA SER A 66 2.27 -8.48 33.89
C SER A 66 0.93 -7.80 34.21
N LYS A 67 0.90 -6.47 34.35
CA LYS A 67 -0.30 -5.70 34.69
C LYS A 67 -0.80 -4.81 33.57
N GLY A 68 0.01 -4.56 32.52
CA GLY A 68 -0.38 -3.66 31.43
C GLY A 68 0.78 -3.23 30.55
N ILE A 69 0.87 -1.94 30.24
CA ILE A 69 1.90 -1.36 29.37
C ILE A 69 2.74 -0.32 30.10
N ILE A 70 3.95 -0.09 29.58
CA ILE A 70 4.84 0.98 30.03
C ILE A 70 4.93 2.03 28.93
N SER A 71 4.61 3.28 29.28
CA SER A 71 4.72 4.45 28.39
C SER A 71 5.26 5.62 29.19
N SER A 72 6.28 6.33 28.67
CA SER A 72 6.95 7.44 29.38
C SER A 72 7.39 7.08 30.81
N ASP A 73 7.95 5.88 30.98
CA ASP A 73 8.39 5.32 32.28
C ASP A 73 7.28 5.14 33.33
N GLN A 74 6.02 5.20 32.90
CA GLN A 74 4.88 4.94 33.76
C GLN A 74 4.18 3.63 33.38
N GLU A 75 3.88 2.82 34.39
CA GLU A 75 3.07 1.61 34.21
C GLU A 75 1.58 2.01 34.20
N ILE A 76 0.87 1.56 33.16
CA ILE A 76 -0.56 1.76 33.00
C ILE A 76 -1.21 0.37 33.11
N GLU A 77 -1.98 0.17 34.18
CA GLU A 77 -2.67 -1.08 34.43
C GLU A 77 -3.86 -1.23 33.46
N LEU A 78 -3.98 -2.41 32.85
CA LEU A 78 -5.00 -2.71 31.82
C LEU A 78 -5.50 -4.15 31.98
N ASP A 79 -6.78 -4.35 31.81
CA ASP A 79 -7.41 -5.68 31.76
C ASP A 79 -7.29 -6.30 30.36
N THR A 80 -7.23 -5.48 29.32
CA THR A 80 -7.22 -5.92 27.93
C THR A 80 -6.35 -5.00 27.07
N ILE A 81 -5.55 -5.61 26.21
CA ILE A 81 -4.73 -4.90 25.21
C ILE A 81 -5.19 -5.33 23.81
N ILE A 82 -5.52 -4.36 22.95
CA ILE A 82 -5.88 -4.61 21.56
C ILE A 82 -4.72 -4.17 20.67
N PHE A 83 -4.07 -5.15 20.02
CA PHE A 83 -3.00 -4.91 19.07
C PHE A 83 -3.59 -4.52 17.70
N ALA A 84 -3.70 -3.22 17.44
CA ALA A 84 -4.12 -2.68 16.16
C ALA A 84 -2.90 -2.19 15.34
N THR A 85 -1.80 -2.93 15.36
CA THR A 85 -0.47 -2.56 14.84
C THR A 85 -0.33 -2.66 13.32
N GLY A 86 -1.36 -3.15 12.62
CA GLY A 86 -1.38 -3.26 11.15
C GLY A 86 -0.76 -4.55 10.61
N PHE A 87 -0.65 -4.62 9.30
CA PHE A 87 -0.10 -5.76 8.57
C PHE A 87 1.23 -5.42 7.92
N LYS A 88 2.05 -6.44 7.66
CA LYS A 88 3.26 -6.34 6.84
C LYS A 88 2.88 -6.40 5.35
N ALA A 89 2.32 -5.31 4.84
CA ALA A 89 1.72 -5.27 3.51
C ALA A 89 2.74 -5.41 2.35
N GLN A 90 4.03 -5.30 2.64
CA GLN A 90 5.13 -5.49 1.68
C GLN A 90 5.53 -6.96 1.53
N GLU A 91 5.17 -7.82 2.49
CA GLU A 91 5.45 -9.25 2.45
C GLU A 91 4.41 -9.96 1.57
N PHE A 92 4.50 -9.75 0.24
CA PHE A 92 3.63 -10.41 -0.72
C PHE A 92 3.83 -11.93 -0.67
N PHE A 93 2.73 -12.66 -0.80
CA PHE A 93 2.69 -14.14 -0.81
C PHE A 93 3.19 -14.84 0.46
N CYS A 94 3.73 -14.13 1.44
CA CYS A 94 4.14 -14.74 2.70
C CYS A 94 2.93 -15.36 3.44
N PRO A 95 3.04 -16.61 3.99
CA PRO A 95 4.25 -17.41 4.16
C PRO A 95 4.52 -18.43 3.03
N MET A 96 3.85 -18.31 1.87
CA MET A 96 4.08 -19.22 0.74
C MET A 96 5.50 -19.11 0.20
N LYS A 97 6.11 -20.25 -0.12
CA LYS A 97 7.36 -20.30 -0.87
C LYS A 97 7.04 -20.45 -2.34
N ILE A 98 7.42 -19.46 -3.14
CA ILE A 98 7.21 -19.46 -4.59
C ILE A 98 8.57 -19.36 -5.26
N ASP A 99 8.94 -20.41 -5.99
CA ASP A 99 10.23 -20.51 -6.70
C ASP A 99 9.96 -20.71 -8.21
N GLY A 100 10.39 -19.74 -9.00
CA GLY A 100 10.32 -19.77 -10.46
C GLY A 100 11.58 -20.34 -11.14
N GLY A 101 12.46 -20.98 -10.38
CA GLY A 101 13.77 -21.45 -10.85
C GLY A 101 14.89 -20.39 -10.66
N TYR A 102 14.58 -19.27 -10.02
CA TYR A 102 15.54 -18.21 -9.67
C TYR A 102 15.70 -18.05 -8.16
N GLY A 103 15.03 -18.88 -7.36
CA GLY A 103 14.95 -18.84 -5.92
C GLY A 103 13.58 -18.39 -5.39
N ASP A 104 13.43 -18.41 -4.08
CA ASP A 104 12.19 -18.02 -3.41
C ASP A 104 11.87 -16.53 -3.63
N PHE A 105 10.64 -16.22 -4.03
CA PHE A 105 10.17 -14.86 -4.31
C PHE A 105 10.49 -13.86 -3.18
N ASN A 106 10.16 -14.25 -1.95
CA ASN A 106 10.35 -13.36 -0.80
C ASN A 106 11.83 -13.08 -0.49
N LYS A 107 12.74 -14.02 -0.87
CA LYS A 107 14.19 -13.82 -0.75
C LYS A 107 14.78 -12.97 -1.88
N ILE A 108 14.19 -13.04 -3.08
CA ILE A 108 14.66 -12.27 -4.23
C ILE A 108 14.31 -10.79 -4.08
N TYR A 109 13.10 -10.52 -3.62
CA TYR A 109 12.56 -9.17 -3.60
C TYR A 109 12.59 -8.51 -2.22
N GLU A 110 12.71 -9.31 -1.15
CA GLU A 110 12.68 -8.82 0.24
C GLU A 110 11.48 -7.88 0.48
N ASP A 111 11.70 -6.63 0.82
CA ASP A 111 10.67 -5.62 1.02
C ASP A 111 10.43 -4.71 -0.21
N SER A 112 11.06 -5.04 -1.34
CA SER A 112 10.96 -4.27 -2.60
C SER A 112 10.44 -5.13 -3.77
N PRO A 113 9.24 -5.72 -3.67
CA PRO A 113 8.69 -6.57 -4.70
C PRO A 113 8.43 -5.80 -6.00
N LYS A 114 8.94 -6.35 -7.11
CA LYS A 114 8.76 -5.80 -8.45
C LYS A 114 7.83 -6.70 -9.26
N SER A 115 7.10 -6.11 -10.18
CA SER A 115 6.21 -6.84 -11.09
C SER A 115 6.00 -6.04 -12.37
N TYR A 116 5.60 -6.70 -13.43
CA TYR A 116 5.05 -6.04 -14.60
C TYR A 116 3.53 -6.01 -14.49
N LEU A 117 2.94 -4.82 -14.48
CA LEU A 117 1.50 -4.55 -14.33
C LEU A 117 0.88 -5.07 -13.01
N GLY A 118 1.68 -5.48 -12.02
CA GLY A 118 1.16 -6.18 -10.84
C GLY A 118 0.68 -7.60 -11.13
N ILE A 119 1.00 -8.15 -12.30
CA ILE A 119 0.45 -9.43 -12.80
C ILE A 119 1.55 -10.47 -13.01
N THR A 120 2.66 -10.11 -13.63
CA THR A 120 3.73 -11.05 -14.00
C THR A 120 5.09 -10.59 -13.53
N PHE A 121 6.07 -11.52 -13.50
CA PHE A 121 7.39 -11.31 -12.94
C PHE A 121 8.46 -11.91 -13.84
N SER A 122 9.56 -11.20 -14.06
CA SER A 122 10.68 -11.69 -14.87
C SER A 122 11.45 -12.84 -14.20
N THR A 123 11.24 -13.07 -12.92
CA THR A 123 11.84 -14.17 -12.14
C THR A 123 10.89 -15.34 -11.92
N MET A 124 9.60 -15.22 -12.30
CA MET A 124 8.58 -16.25 -12.06
C MET A 124 7.88 -16.64 -13.36
N PRO A 125 8.47 -17.56 -14.16
CA PRO A 125 7.82 -18.08 -15.36
C PRO A 125 6.48 -18.76 -15.04
N ASN A 126 5.51 -18.66 -15.94
CA ASN A 126 4.19 -19.31 -15.82
C ASN A 126 3.43 -18.91 -14.54
N PHE A 127 3.72 -17.76 -13.95
CA PHE A 127 3.09 -17.30 -12.73
C PHE A 127 2.35 -15.98 -12.96
N PHE A 128 1.10 -15.96 -12.56
CA PHE A 128 0.28 -14.75 -12.50
C PHE A 128 -0.08 -14.41 -11.06
N ALA A 129 0.00 -13.15 -10.71
CA ALA A 129 -0.56 -12.62 -9.49
C ALA A 129 -1.80 -11.78 -9.81
N MET A 130 -2.78 -11.86 -8.94
CA MET A 130 -3.84 -10.88 -8.86
C MET A 130 -3.59 -9.97 -7.66
N TYR A 131 -3.83 -8.68 -7.84
CA TYR A 131 -3.56 -7.69 -6.81
C TYR A 131 -2.10 -7.73 -6.33
N GLY A 132 -1.18 -7.95 -7.27
CA GLY A 132 0.26 -8.02 -6.99
C GLY A 132 0.87 -6.66 -6.66
N PRO A 133 2.20 -6.61 -6.47
CA PRO A 133 2.91 -5.39 -6.11
C PRO A 133 2.58 -4.20 -7.01
N GLY A 134 2.38 -3.03 -6.41
CA GLY A 134 2.09 -1.81 -7.13
C GLY A 134 0.67 -1.66 -7.68
N THR A 135 -0.30 -2.43 -7.19
CA THR A 135 -1.70 -2.36 -7.68
C THR A 135 -2.74 -1.97 -6.63
N ASN A 136 -2.34 -1.79 -5.37
CA ASN A 136 -3.25 -1.30 -4.35
C ASN A 136 -3.76 0.11 -4.68
N LEU A 137 -5.05 0.35 -4.47
CA LEU A 137 -5.68 1.66 -4.65
C LEU A 137 -5.77 2.38 -3.29
N ALA A 138 -4.91 3.38 -3.09
CA ALA A 138 -4.90 4.14 -1.83
C ALA A 138 -6.16 5.00 -1.67
N HIS A 139 -6.55 5.69 -2.74
CA HIS A 139 -7.71 6.59 -2.79
C HIS A 139 -8.36 6.46 -4.17
N ALA A 140 -9.66 6.63 -4.21
CA ALA A 140 -10.48 6.59 -5.42
C ALA A 140 -10.32 5.31 -6.27
N GLY A 141 -11.36 4.94 -6.96
CA GLY A 141 -11.40 3.77 -7.82
C GLY A 141 -11.94 2.52 -7.13
N SER A 142 -12.11 1.49 -7.94
CA SER A 142 -12.64 0.20 -7.51
C SER A 142 -11.58 -0.88 -7.67
N ILE A 143 -11.30 -1.60 -6.57
CA ILE A 143 -10.40 -2.76 -6.62
C ILE A 143 -10.99 -3.88 -7.46
N ILE A 144 -12.33 -3.98 -7.54
CA ILE A 144 -13.02 -4.94 -8.40
C ILE A 144 -12.73 -4.63 -9.87
N PHE A 145 -12.83 -3.36 -10.28
CA PHE A 145 -12.47 -2.93 -11.62
C PHE A 145 -11.00 -3.28 -11.95
N ASN A 146 -10.09 -3.02 -11.02
CA ASN A 146 -8.67 -3.37 -11.21
C ASN A 146 -8.48 -4.88 -11.37
N SER A 147 -9.19 -5.68 -10.58
CA SER A 147 -9.16 -7.15 -10.67
C SER A 147 -9.76 -7.65 -11.98
N GLU A 148 -10.85 -7.06 -12.49
CA GLU A 148 -11.42 -7.38 -13.79
C GLU A 148 -10.44 -7.08 -14.93
N CYS A 149 -9.71 -5.97 -14.85
CA CYS A 149 -8.63 -5.65 -15.78
C CYS A 149 -7.54 -6.74 -15.79
N GLN A 150 -7.12 -7.19 -14.59
CA GLN A 150 -6.11 -8.24 -14.44
C GLN A 150 -6.61 -9.60 -14.95
N ILE A 151 -7.84 -9.98 -14.63
CA ILE A 151 -8.46 -11.22 -15.13
C ILE A 151 -8.51 -11.21 -16.64
N ASN A 152 -8.96 -10.11 -17.25
CA ASN A 152 -9.03 -9.99 -18.70
C ASN A 152 -7.65 -10.17 -19.36
N TYR A 153 -6.62 -9.56 -18.79
CA TYR A 153 -5.24 -9.72 -19.25
C TYR A 153 -4.74 -11.15 -19.13
N ILE A 154 -4.96 -11.78 -17.96
CA ILE A 154 -4.56 -13.17 -17.68
C ILE A 154 -5.28 -14.13 -18.63
N CYS A 155 -6.59 -14.00 -18.80
CA CYS A 155 -7.35 -14.85 -19.74
C CYS A 155 -6.84 -14.72 -21.17
N SER A 156 -6.57 -13.49 -21.64
CA SER A 156 -6.03 -13.26 -22.97
C SER A 156 -4.61 -13.82 -23.15
N ALA A 157 -3.79 -13.84 -22.08
CA ALA A 157 -2.49 -14.48 -22.09
C ALA A 157 -2.61 -16.00 -22.20
N ILE A 158 -3.47 -16.63 -21.40
CA ILE A 158 -3.71 -18.07 -21.42
C ILE A 158 -4.24 -18.50 -22.80
N GLU A 159 -5.19 -17.76 -23.36
CA GLU A 159 -5.72 -17.99 -24.70
C GLU A 159 -4.61 -17.93 -25.77
N TYR A 160 -3.76 -16.90 -25.70
CA TYR A 160 -2.61 -16.78 -26.62
C TYR A 160 -1.66 -17.96 -26.52
N LEU A 161 -1.31 -18.39 -25.30
CA LEU A 161 -0.43 -19.54 -25.07
C LEU A 161 -1.04 -20.84 -25.64
N ALA A 162 -2.32 -21.08 -25.38
CA ALA A 162 -3.04 -22.25 -25.87
C ALA A 162 -3.10 -22.30 -27.41
N ASN A 163 -3.48 -21.19 -28.04
CA ASN A 163 -3.61 -21.08 -29.50
C ASN A 163 -2.27 -21.24 -30.24
N ASN A 164 -1.14 -20.90 -29.59
CA ASN A 164 0.19 -21.01 -30.15
C ASN A 164 0.95 -22.26 -29.67
N ASN A 165 0.29 -23.13 -28.89
CA ASN A 165 0.91 -24.36 -28.31
C ASN A 165 2.17 -24.03 -27.48
N LEU A 166 2.19 -22.92 -26.79
CA LEU A 166 3.29 -22.47 -25.92
C LEU A 166 3.10 -23.01 -24.52
N LYS A 167 4.16 -23.53 -23.90
CA LYS A 167 4.13 -24.15 -22.58
C LYS A 167 4.79 -23.29 -21.49
N LYS A 168 5.54 -22.30 -21.90
CA LYS A 168 6.28 -21.41 -21.00
C LYS A 168 6.16 -19.99 -21.49
N PHE A 169 6.03 -19.07 -20.57
CA PHE A 169 6.16 -17.63 -20.83
C PHE A 169 6.75 -16.95 -19.61
N LYS A 170 7.38 -15.83 -19.84
CA LYS A 170 7.96 -14.98 -18.82
C LYS A 170 8.06 -13.56 -19.36
N VAL A 171 7.68 -12.55 -18.56
CA VAL A 171 7.90 -11.17 -18.98
C VAL A 171 9.40 -10.89 -19.16
N LYS A 172 9.77 -10.16 -20.21
CA LYS A 172 11.15 -9.77 -20.47
C LYS A 172 11.65 -8.86 -19.33
N ARG A 173 12.91 -9.07 -18.93
CA ARG A 173 13.49 -8.32 -17.81
C ARG A 173 13.61 -6.82 -18.09
N ASP A 174 13.91 -6.45 -19.31
CA ASP A 174 13.99 -5.04 -19.73
C ASP A 174 12.61 -4.37 -19.74
N VAL A 175 11.55 -5.08 -20.14
CA VAL A 175 10.17 -4.60 -20.10
C VAL A 175 9.71 -4.37 -18.66
N GLU A 176 9.96 -5.34 -17.76
CA GLU A 176 9.68 -5.18 -16.33
C GLU A 176 10.45 -4.00 -15.75
N GLN A 177 11.75 -3.87 -16.07
CA GLN A 177 12.56 -2.77 -15.57
C GLN A 177 12.07 -1.40 -16.08
N GLN A 178 11.75 -1.25 -17.35
CA GLN A 178 11.17 -0.02 -17.91
C GLN A 178 9.83 0.35 -17.26
N TYR A 179 9.01 -0.65 -16.92
CA TYR A 179 7.79 -0.42 -16.18
C TYR A 179 8.08 0.08 -14.76
N GLN A 180 9.04 -0.53 -14.07
CA GLN A 180 9.46 -0.13 -12.72
C GLN A 180 10.08 1.28 -12.69
N ASP A 181 10.89 1.64 -13.68
CA ASP A 181 11.48 2.99 -13.77
C ASP A 181 10.39 4.06 -13.91
N ARG A 182 9.36 3.79 -14.73
CA ARG A 182 8.19 4.67 -14.85
C ARG A 182 7.36 4.71 -13.57
N PHE A 183 7.22 3.58 -12.90
CA PHE A 183 6.51 3.44 -11.63
C PHE A 183 7.17 4.30 -10.55
N GLU A 184 8.48 4.19 -10.37
CA GLU A 184 9.26 4.98 -9.42
C GLU A 184 9.18 6.48 -9.76
N THR A 185 9.38 6.85 -11.02
CA THR A 185 9.28 8.25 -11.48
C THR A 185 7.91 8.86 -11.18
N ARG A 186 6.84 8.08 -11.35
CA ARG A 186 5.49 8.54 -11.07
C ARG A 186 5.25 8.72 -9.57
N HIS A 187 5.79 7.83 -8.74
CA HIS A 187 5.67 7.91 -7.29
C HIS A 187 6.35 9.13 -6.70
N GLN A 188 7.46 9.60 -7.26
CA GLN A 188 8.12 10.85 -6.84
C GLN A 188 7.21 12.08 -6.92
N GLN A 189 6.13 12.01 -7.68
CA GLN A 189 5.13 13.07 -7.81
C GLN A 189 3.93 12.88 -6.88
N MET A 190 3.88 11.78 -6.11
CA MET A 190 2.77 11.43 -5.24
C MET A 190 3.05 11.82 -3.79
N VAL A 191 2.00 12.18 -3.07
CA VAL A 191 2.10 12.54 -1.65
C VAL A 191 2.62 11.39 -0.77
N TRP A 192 2.56 10.16 -1.27
CA TRP A 192 2.93 8.96 -0.50
C TRP A 192 4.44 8.83 -0.27
N GLU A 193 5.29 9.47 -1.08
CA GLU A 193 6.75 9.53 -0.89
C GLU A 193 7.22 10.85 -0.26
N HIS A 194 6.30 11.66 0.22
CA HIS A 194 6.66 12.89 0.92
C HIS A 194 7.40 12.56 2.23
N GLU A 195 8.47 13.29 2.55
CA GLU A 195 9.37 13.07 3.70
C GLU A 195 8.66 12.95 5.07
N LYS A 196 7.52 13.63 5.24
CA LYS A 196 6.69 13.57 6.46
C LYS A 196 5.71 12.41 6.48
N VAL A 197 5.68 11.58 5.46
CA VAL A 197 4.81 10.41 5.40
C VAL A 197 5.60 9.18 5.82
N SER A 198 5.09 8.47 6.82
CA SER A 198 5.48 7.12 7.16
C SER A 198 4.22 6.27 7.16
N SER A 199 4.10 5.33 6.26
CA SER A 199 2.89 4.52 6.09
C SER A 199 3.21 3.12 5.60
N TRP A 200 2.25 2.20 5.74
CA TRP A 200 2.36 0.83 5.22
C TRP A 200 2.44 0.73 3.68
N TYR A 201 2.30 1.85 2.97
CA TYR A 201 2.55 1.90 1.52
C TYR A 201 4.02 1.80 1.18
N GLN A 202 4.89 2.19 2.11
CA GLN A 202 6.33 2.30 1.94
C GLN A 202 7.05 1.07 2.50
N ASN A 203 8.16 0.71 1.88
CA ASN A 203 9.12 -0.25 2.41
C ASN A 203 10.08 0.41 3.44
N SER A 204 11.04 -0.36 3.93
CA SER A 204 12.04 0.10 4.92
C SER A 204 12.88 1.29 4.44
N SER A 205 13.04 1.47 3.13
CA SER A 205 13.76 2.60 2.53
C SER A 205 12.90 3.83 2.22
N GLY A 206 11.60 3.79 2.59
CA GLY A 206 10.64 4.88 2.34
C GLY A 206 10.06 4.91 0.93
N LYS A 207 10.37 3.93 0.08
CA LYS A 207 9.79 3.82 -1.27
C LYS A 207 8.42 3.16 -1.22
N VAL A 208 7.48 3.68 -2.01
CA VAL A 208 6.16 3.10 -2.16
C VAL A 208 6.23 1.88 -3.09
N VAL A 209 5.85 0.71 -2.58
CA VAL A 209 5.90 -0.56 -3.32
C VAL A 209 4.52 -1.23 -3.47
N THR A 210 3.55 -0.81 -2.68
CA THR A 210 2.23 -1.46 -2.67
C THR A 210 1.21 -0.79 -3.57
N THR A 211 1.27 0.54 -3.69
CA THR A 211 0.19 1.38 -4.21
C THR A 211 0.40 1.72 -5.68
N SER A 212 -0.67 1.70 -6.46
CA SER A 212 -0.66 2.07 -7.88
C SER A 212 -0.61 3.59 -8.06
N PRO A 213 0.36 4.13 -8.81
CA PRO A 213 0.40 5.55 -9.17
C PRO A 213 -0.39 5.86 -10.46
N TRP A 214 -0.98 4.85 -11.09
CA TRP A 214 -1.60 4.95 -12.40
C TRP A 214 -3.06 5.37 -12.31
N LYS A 215 -3.51 6.13 -13.31
CA LYS A 215 -4.94 6.34 -13.50
C LYS A 215 -5.58 5.02 -13.94
N LEU A 216 -6.80 4.74 -13.47
CA LEU A 216 -7.50 3.49 -13.82
C LEU A 216 -7.66 3.30 -15.32
N LEU A 217 -7.88 4.39 -16.09
CA LEU A 217 -7.98 4.35 -17.54
C LEU A 217 -6.66 3.98 -18.22
N GLU A 218 -5.51 4.44 -17.69
CA GLU A 218 -4.19 4.04 -18.17
C GLU A 218 -3.98 2.53 -17.94
N TYR A 219 -4.27 2.07 -16.72
CA TYR A 219 -4.16 0.66 -16.37
C TYR A 219 -5.07 -0.23 -17.21
N TRP A 220 -6.33 0.15 -17.38
CA TRP A 220 -7.26 -0.55 -18.28
C TRP A 220 -6.73 -0.64 -19.71
N ASN A 221 -6.18 0.44 -20.26
CA ASN A 221 -5.63 0.45 -21.61
C ASN A 221 -4.47 -0.54 -21.79
N TRP A 222 -3.62 -0.70 -20.77
CA TRP A 222 -2.49 -1.64 -20.81
C TRP A 222 -2.92 -3.09 -20.61
N THR A 223 -4.01 -3.31 -19.88
CA THR A 223 -4.48 -4.65 -19.50
C THR A 223 -5.64 -5.17 -20.34
N LYS A 224 -6.17 -4.38 -21.27
CA LYS A 224 -7.30 -4.80 -22.09
C LYS A 224 -7.00 -5.97 -23.05
N LYS A 225 -5.72 -6.22 -23.34
CA LYS A 225 -5.26 -7.33 -24.15
C LYS A 225 -3.81 -7.68 -23.82
N PHE A 226 -3.49 -8.97 -23.78
CA PHE A 226 -2.13 -9.47 -23.63
C PHE A 226 -1.26 -9.03 -24.81
N ASN A 227 -0.08 -8.46 -24.51
CA ASN A 227 0.90 -8.08 -25.52
C ASN A 227 2.04 -9.10 -25.52
N SER A 228 2.07 -9.98 -26.53
CA SER A 228 3.10 -11.03 -26.64
C SER A 228 4.52 -10.48 -26.81
N ASP A 229 4.67 -9.26 -27.33
CA ASP A 229 5.99 -8.65 -27.54
C ASP A 229 6.72 -8.34 -26.23
N ASP A 230 5.99 -8.27 -25.12
CA ASP A 230 6.55 -8.02 -23.79
C ASP A 230 7.14 -9.31 -23.15
N TYR A 231 6.98 -10.48 -23.80
CA TYR A 231 7.25 -11.78 -23.19
C TYR A 231 8.26 -12.63 -23.98
N GLU A 232 8.92 -13.51 -23.25
CA GLU A 232 9.71 -14.65 -23.77
C GLU A 232 8.87 -15.93 -23.64
N PHE A 233 9.01 -16.83 -24.61
CA PHE A 233 8.27 -18.11 -24.66
C PHE A 233 9.21 -19.32 -24.70
#